data_edeb9c35bf0f0de2028cf4938a822eac
#
_entry.id   edeb9c35bf0f0de2028cf4938a822eac
#
_cell.length_a   1.000
_cell.length_b   1.000
_cell.length_c   1.000
_cell.angle_alpha   90.00
_cell.angle_beta   90.00
_cell.angle_gamma   90.00
#
_symmetry.space_group_name_H-M   'P 1'
#
loop_
_entity.id
_entity.type
_entity.pdbx_description
1 polymer ?
#
loop_
_entity_poly.entity_id
_entity_poly.type
_entity_poly.pdbx_seq_one_letter_code
_entity_poly.pdbx_strand_id
1 'polypeptide(L)'
;MQSAAAVGASGLDIWQNGYPMKAPNLSFIAARRTRSKDLPGLMATARLDRRTKNLTKRLKPGDIAIIDHTDLDRVAADALIRSQVAAVINAAPSISGRYPNQGPQILMDAGIPLVDDVGPDVFELVKEGQRVRLDCETLYAAETVVAKGTRQTIESVAADMTAAKEGLAEQLKAFVSNTFDYINRESELLAEGIRLPELRTRLAGRHALVVARGYRYHEDLQALRSYIREFKPVIIGVDGGANALIEAGYWPHMIVGDMDSVSDKALKSGAELVVVAYLNGHAPGLPRVQDLGLASVTCPAPGTSEDVAVLLADEAGASLIVTVGMRYGLVEFLDKGRSGMASAVLTRIRVGDKIVDAKGVSRLYQSRISGKSLGFLAIAALVPIIALAWTPVGKLYLGYLGLALHQLWYWLTGLL
;
A
#
# COMPACT_ATOMS: atom_id res chain seq x y z
N MET A 1 52.25 -5.39 9.34
CA MET A 1 51.69 -4.49 10.36
C MET A 1 51.03 -3.33 9.67
N GLN A 2 49.78 -3.05 10.07
CA GLN A 2 48.92 -1.93 9.66
C GLN A 2 48.42 -1.93 8.21
N SER A 3 47.19 -2.36 8.02
CA SER A 3 46.08 -1.62 7.44
C SER A 3 44.89 -2.58 7.22
N ALA A 4 44.07 -2.75 8.25
CA ALA A 4 42.75 -3.38 8.15
C ALA A 4 41.83 -2.63 9.12
N ALA A 5 41.37 -1.45 8.72
CA ALA A 5 40.29 -0.73 9.39
C ALA A 5 39.80 0.39 8.48
N ALA A 6 38.83 0.13 7.61
CA ALA A 6 37.94 1.13 7.03
C ALA A 6 36.95 0.49 6.01
N VAL A 7 36.18 -0.51 6.44
CA VAL A 7 34.97 -0.95 5.68
C VAL A 7 33.91 -1.30 6.72
N GLY A 8 33.40 -0.32 7.41
CA GLY A 8 32.45 -0.59 8.50
C GLY A 8 31.37 0.45 8.75
N ALA A 9 31.22 1.48 7.91
CA ALA A 9 30.30 2.58 8.25
C ALA A 9 29.19 2.88 7.22
N SER A 10 29.18 2.27 6.04
CA SER A 10 28.20 2.63 5.00
C SER A 10 26.99 1.71 4.89
N GLY A 11 26.94 0.65 5.68
CA GLY A 11 25.80 -0.30 5.66
C GLY A 11 24.68 0.00 6.65
N LEU A 12 24.89 0.88 7.62
CA LEU A 12 23.93 1.14 8.70
C LEU A 12 22.86 2.20 8.36
N ASP A 13 23.13 3.06 7.37
CA ASP A 13 22.20 4.15 7.02
C ASP A 13 20.98 3.71 6.18
N ILE A 14 20.95 2.47 5.68
CA ILE A 14 19.81 1.95 4.92
C ILE A 14 18.59 1.75 5.85
N TRP A 15 18.80 1.62 7.16
CA TRP A 15 17.77 1.33 8.14
C TRP A 15 17.16 2.60 8.79
N GLN A 16 17.83 3.75 8.71
CA GLN A 16 17.45 4.97 9.45
C GLN A 16 16.61 5.99 8.67
N ASN A 17 16.39 5.82 7.37
CA ASN A 17 15.60 6.77 6.58
C ASN A 17 14.07 6.52 6.66
N GLY A 18 13.54 6.33 7.87
CA GLY A 18 12.12 6.48 8.18
C GLY A 18 11.80 7.96 8.36
N TYR A 19 10.91 8.51 7.51
CA TYR A 19 10.32 9.83 7.75
C TYR A 19 9.64 9.87 9.12
N PRO A 20 9.77 10.96 9.89
CA PRO A 20 9.08 11.07 11.18
C PRO A 20 7.56 11.03 10.94
N MET A 21 6.91 9.95 11.35
CA MET A 21 5.46 9.91 11.47
C MET A 21 5.08 10.83 12.64
N LYS A 22 4.24 11.83 12.40
CA LYS A 22 3.50 12.47 13.48
C LYS A 22 2.68 11.37 14.17
N ALA A 23 3.00 11.10 15.42
CA ALA A 23 2.23 10.20 16.25
C ALA A 23 0.74 10.62 16.20
N PRO A 24 -0.19 9.70 15.98
CA PRO A 24 -1.61 10.00 16.09
C PRO A 24 -1.86 10.50 17.52
N ASN A 25 -2.64 11.57 17.63
CA ASN A 25 -2.95 12.24 18.88
C ASN A 25 -3.73 11.28 19.78
N LEU A 26 -3.07 10.57 20.70
CA LEU A 26 -3.65 9.59 21.63
C LEU A 26 -4.59 10.21 22.68
N SER A 27 -4.80 11.53 22.65
CA SER A 27 -5.70 12.22 23.56
C SER A 27 -7.19 11.82 23.45
N PHE A 28 -7.60 11.11 22.37
CA PHE A 28 -8.97 10.63 22.21
C PHE A 28 -9.29 9.32 22.94
N ILE A 29 -8.31 8.58 23.42
CA ILE A 29 -8.52 7.27 24.08
C ILE A 29 -8.86 7.42 25.57
N ALA A 30 -8.69 8.61 26.13
CA ALA A 30 -8.90 8.84 27.58
C ALA A 30 -10.35 9.05 28.02
N ALA A 31 -11.34 9.11 27.13
CA ALA A 31 -12.71 9.53 27.45
C ALA A 31 -13.76 8.44 27.21
N ARG A 32 -13.66 7.32 27.92
CA ARG A 32 -14.82 6.49 28.32
C ARG A 32 -14.47 5.56 29.49
N ARG A 33 -14.21 6.15 30.64
CA ARG A 33 -14.24 5.43 31.92
C ARG A 33 -15.70 5.17 32.32
N THR A 34 -16.23 4.00 32.00
CA THR A 34 -17.32 3.42 32.76
C THR A 34 -16.72 2.70 33.98
N ARG A 35 -17.15 3.07 35.18
CA ARG A 35 -16.77 2.49 36.47
C ARG A 35 -16.97 0.97 36.47
N SER A 36 -15.93 0.23 36.27
CA SER A 36 -15.74 -1.14 36.67
C SER A 36 -14.47 -1.16 37.50
N LYS A 37 -14.50 -1.76 38.72
CA LYS A 37 -13.46 -1.83 39.74
C LYS A 37 -12.03 -1.52 39.21
N ASP A 38 -11.29 -0.64 39.87
CA ASP A 38 -9.93 -0.15 39.55
C ASP A 38 -8.87 -1.27 39.45
N LEU A 39 -9.03 -2.18 38.50
CA LEU A 39 -8.00 -3.16 38.18
C LEU A 39 -7.04 -2.52 37.15
N PRO A 40 -5.71 -2.66 37.38
CA PRO A 40 -4.72 -2.14 36.43
C PRO A 40 -4.82 -2.84 35.07
N GLY A 41 -4.46 -2.13 34.01
CA GLY A 41 -4.41 -2.67 32.66
C GLY A 41 -5.38 -2.03 31.68
N LEU A 42 -5.29 -2.45 30.42
CA LEU A 42 -6.08 -1.99 29.30
C LEU A 42 -7.31 -2.88 29.11
N MET A 43 -8.51 -2.32 29.26
CA MET A 43 -9.76 -3.03 28.99
C MET A 43 -10.32 -2.68 27.61
N ALA A 44 -10.47 -3.68 26.74
CA ALA A 44 -11.01 -3.46 25.40
C ALA A 44 -11.76 -4.69 24.86
N THR A 45 -12.35 -4.56 23.69
CA THR A 45 -13.00 -5.65 22.99
C THR A 45 -11.96 -6.44 22.19
N ALA A 46 -11.91 -7.76 22.39
CA ALA A 46 -11.04 -8.65 21.61
C ALA A 46 -11.65 -8.94 20.24
N ARG A 47 -10.82 -8.82 19.21
CA ARG A 47 -11.09 -9.30 17.86
C ARG A 47 -9.98 -10.26 17.48
N LEU A 48 -10.35 -11.42 16.95
CA LEU A 48 -9.41 -12.50 16.74
C LEU A 48 -9.55 -13.14 15.36
N ASP A 49 -8.42 -13.37 14.72
CA ASP A 49 -8.32 -14.14 13.47
C ASP A 49 -6.86 -14.59 13.30
N ARG A 50 -6.63 -15.85 12.97
CA ARG A 50 -5.28 -16.35 12.68
C ARG A 50 -4.63 -15.62 11.50
N ARG A 51 -5.45 -15.13 10.55
CA ARG A 51 -4.99 -14.35 9.40
C ARG A 51 -5.17 -12.86 9.67
N THR A 52 -4.11 -12.14 9.95
CA THR A 52 -4.11 -10.68 10.20
C THR A 52 -4.85 -9.91 9.11
N LYS A 53 -4.67 -10.29 7.83
CA LYS A 53 -5.37 -9.68 6.68
C LYS A 53 -6.90 -9.75 6.80
N ASN A 54 -7.44 -10.81 7.38
CA ASN A 54 -8.89 -10.95 7.58
C ASN A 54 -9.36 -10.15 8.79
N LEU A 55 -8.57 -10.15 9.86
CA LEU A 55 -8.86 -9.42 11.07
C LEU A 55 -8.97 -7.92 10.82
N THR A 56 -8.02 -7.34 10.08
CA THR A 56 -7.97 -5.89 9.81
C THR A 56 -9.19 -5.35 9.07
N LYS A 57 -9.96 -6.19 8.38
CA LYS A 57 -11.20 -5.78 7.70
C LYS A 57 -12.36 -5.47 8.67
N ARG A 58 -12.29 -5.94 9.93
CA ARG A 58 -13.38 -5.86 10.92
C ARG A 58 -12.96 -5.27 12.26
N LEU A 59 -11.70 -4.89 12.42
CA LEU A 59 -11.22 -4.13 13.56
C LEU A 59 -11.88 -2.76 13.66
N LYS A 60 -12.09 -2.32 14.90
CA LYS A 60 -12.59 -0.99 15.23
C LYS A 60 -11.56 -0.26 16.09
N PRO A 61 -11.51 1.08 16.05
CA PRO A 61 -10.65 1.84 16.94
C PRO A 61 -10.85 1.45 18.41
N GLY A 62 -9.73 1.18 19.09
CA GLY A 62 -9.72 0.77 20.49
C GLY A 62 -9.92 -0.74 20.75
N ASP A 63 -10.06 -1.59 19.73
CA ASP A 63 -10.07 -3.05 19.90
C ASP A 63 -8.68 -3.59 20.26
N ILE A 64 -8.62 -4.73 20.95
CA ILE A 64 -7.42 -5.56 21.08
C ILE A 64 -7.43 -6.58 19.94
N ALA A 65 -6.37 -6.56 19.11
CA ALA A 65 -6.20 -7.49 18.01
C ALA A 65 -5.46 -8.74 18.48
N ILE A 66 -6.07 -9.94 18.33
CA ILE A 66 -5.43 -11.22 18.62
C ILE A 66 -5.15 -11.91 17.28
N ILE A 67 -3.86 -12.15 17.00
CA ILE A 67 -3.36 -12.68 15.73
C ILE A 67 -2.48 -13.91 15.93
N ASP A 68 -2.21 -14.63 14.84
CA ASP A 68 -1.24 -15.72 14.78
C ASP A 68 -0.32 -15.43 13.58
N HIS A 69 0.75 -14.65 13.81
CA HIS A 69 1.58 -14.12 12.74
C HIS A 69 3.06 -14.23 13.09
N THR A 70 3.66 -15.35 12.72
CA THR A 70 5.11 -15.52 12.83
C THR A 70 5.82 -14.52 11.92
N ASP A 71 6.84 -13.83 12.43
CA ASP A 71 7.60 -12.81 11.70
C ASP A 71 6.68 -11.70 11.16
N LEU A 72 6.02 -10.98 12.09
CA LEU A 72 5.06 -9.93 11.78
C LEU A 72 5.64 -8.91 10.80
N ASP A 73 5.07 -8.85 9.59
CA ASP A 73 5.55 -7.99 8.52
C ASP A 73 5.08 -6.53 8.65
N ARG A 74 5.68 -5.64 7.85
CA ARG A 74 5.37 -4.20 7.86
C ARG A 74 3.96 -3.89 7.36
N VAL A 75 3.43 -4.70 6.44
CA VAL A 75 2.09 -4.48 5.87
C VAL A 75 1.04 -4.76 6.92
N ALA A 76 1.21 -5.86 7.66
CA ALA A 76 0.34 -6.22 8.77
C ALA A 76 0.40 -5.19 9.91
N ALA A 77 1.61 -4.75 10.31
CA ALA A 77 1.79 -3.72 11.33
C ALA A 77 1.13 -2.39 10.94
N ASP A 78 1.34 -1.93 9.71
CA ASP A 78 0.72 -0.70 9.18
C ASP A 78 -0.81 -0.81 9.17
N ALA A 79 -1.36 -1.97 8.78
CA ALA A 79 -2.81 -2.19 8.78
C ALA A 79 -3.41 -2.19 10.19
N LEU A 80 -2.72 -2.76 11.19
CA LEU A 80 -3.11 -2.72 12.60
C LEU A 80 -3.10 -1.29 13.15
N ILE A 81 -2.05 -0.51 12.84
CA ILE A 81 -1.96 0.91 13.23
C ILE A 81 -3.11 1.72 12.64
N ARG A 82 -3.42 1.54 11.35
CA ARG A 82 -4.53 2.22 10.67
C ARG A 82 -5.88 1.88 11.26
N SER A 83 -6.03 0.65 11.73
CA SER A 83 -7.23 0.20 12.46
C SER A 83 -7.33 0.80 13.85
N GLN A 84 -6.32 1.54 14.32
CA GLN A 84 -6.25 2.19 15.64
C GLN A 84 -6.49 1.22 16.78
N VAL A 85 -5.87 0.04 16.72
CA VAL A 85 -5.99 -0.96 17.78
C VAL A 85 -5.36 -0.46 19.07
N ALA A 86 -5.93 -0.88 20.20
CA ALA A 86 -5.44 -0.51 21.54
C ALA A 86 -4.23 -1.34 21.96
N ALA A 87 -4.13 -2.59 21.48
CA ALA A 87 -3.00 -3.49 21.68
C ALA A 87 -3.03 -4.63 20.65
N VAL A 88 -1.89 -5.30 20.49
CA VAL A 88 -1.75 -6.51 19.68
C VAL A 88 -1.30 -7.66 20.56
N ILE A 89 -1.98 -8.78 20.48
CA ILE A 89 -1.65 -10.05 21.12
C ILE A 89 -1.33 -11.04 19.99
N ASN A 90 -0.12 -11.54 19.97
CA ASN A 90 0.31 -12.48 18.94
C ASN A 90 0.52 -13.89 19.52
N ALA A 91 -0.15 -14.87 18.97
CA ALA A 91 0.02 -16.26 19.40
C ALA A 91 1.40 -16.81 19.08
N ALA A 92 2.00 -16.32 17.99
CA ALA A 92 3.33 -16.69 17.52
C ALA A 92 4.38 -15.62 17.87
N PRO A 93 5.69 -15.93 17.79
CA PRO A 93 6.74 -14.92 17.94
C PRO A 93 6.71 -13.94 16.75
N SER A 94 6.62 -12.64 17.04
CA SER A 94 6.65 -11.60 16.03
C SER A 94 8.05 -11.40 15.41
N ILE A 95 9.12 -11.91 16.03
CA ILE A 95 10.47 -12.05 15.48
C ILE A 95 10.95 -13.45 15.81
N SER A 96 11.05 -14.31 14.80
CA SER A 96 11.49 -15.71 15.00
C SER A 96 13.01 -15.90 14.97
N GLY A 97 13.77 -14.84 14.67
CA GLY A 97 15.23 -14.89 14.52
C GLY A 97 15.68 -15.29 13.10
N ARG A 98 14.77 -15.62 12.18
CA ARG A 98 15.14 -15.99 10.80
C ARG A 98 15.69 -14.80 10.02
N TYR A 99 15.12 -13.62 10.22
CA TYR A 99 15.52 -12.37 9.60
C TYR A 99 14.99 -11.17 10.38
N PRO A 100 15.61 -9.98 10.26
CA PRO A 100 15.16 -8.79 10.98
C PRO A 100 13.93 -8.19 10.33
N ASN A 101 12.72 -8.65 10.72
CA ASN A 101 11.46 -8.08 10.26
C ASN A 101 11.07 -6.82 11.03
N GLN A 102 10.51 -5.83 10.37
CA GLN A 102 10.28 -4.49 10.93
C GLN A 102 8.89 -4.30 11.56
N GLY A 103 7.98 -5.25 11.45
CA GLY A 103 6.61 -5.10 11.95
C GLY A 103 6.54 -4.73 13.43
N PRO A 104 7.22 -5.46 14.34
CA PRO A 104 7.26 -5.14 15.77
C PRO A 104 7.79 -3.74 16.07
N GLN A 105 8.88 -3.33 15.41
CA GLN A 105 9.44 -1.98 15.58
C GLN A 105 8.41 -0.90 15.20
N ILE A 106 7.70 -1.08 14.09
CA ILE A 106 6.68 -0.14 13.61
C ILE A 106 5.52 -0.03 14.61
N LEU A 107 5.09 -1.13 15.24
CA LEU A 107 4.08 -1.09 16.30
C LEU A 107 4.57 -0.34 17.54
N MET A 108 5.82 -0.60 17.97
CA MET A 108 6.44 0.09 19.12
C MET A 108 6.58 1.58 18.86
N ASP A 109 7.05 1.98 17.67
CA ASP A 109 7.17 3.39 17.27
C ASP A 109 5.81 4.11 17.24
N ALA A 110 4.73 3.38 16.97
CA ALA A 110 3.36 3.88 17.04
C ALA A 110 2.78 3.86 18.47
N GLY A 111 3.51 3.37 19.46
CA GLY A 111 3.06 3.28 20.84
C GLY A 111 1.98 2.22 21.10
N ILE A 112 1.85 1.23 20.24
CA ILE A 112 0.89 0.13 20.38
C ILE A 112 1.55 -1.00 21.15
N PRO A 113 1.02 -1.39 22.34
CA PRO A 113 1.52 -2.52 23.10
C PRO A 113 1.44 -3.82 22.29
N LEU A 114 2.53 -4.59 22.28
CA LEU A 114 2.63 -5.89 21.66
C LEU A 114 3.00 -6.93 22.73
N VAL A 115 2.21 -8.01 22.79
CA VAL A 115 2.49 -9.17 23.63
C VAL A 115 2.60 -10.38 22.70
N ASP A 116 3.77 -10.98 22.69
CA ASP A 116 4.14 -12.09 21.80
C ASP A 116 4.09 -13.43 22.50
N ASP A 117 4.02 -14.47 21.65
CA ASP A 117 4.20 -15.88 22.05
C ASP A 117 3.21 -16.32 23.12
N VAL A 118 1.95 -15.86 23.02
CA VAL A 118 0.91 -16.25 23.98
C VAL A 118 0.37 -17.67 23.74
N GLY A 119 0.77 -18.30 22.65
CA GLY A 119 0.32 -19.63 22.24
C GLY A 119 -1.03 -19.63 21.50
N PRO A 120 -1.28 -20.71 20.72
CA PRO A 120 -2.48 -20.81 19.86
C PRO A 120 -3.79 -21.01 20.65
N ASP A 121 -3.72 -21.45 21.92
CA ASP A 121 -4.88 -21.73 22.77
C ASP A 121 -5.71 -20.46 23.04
N VAL A 122 -5.13 -19.27 22.87
CA VAL A 122 -5.84 -17.99 23.01
C VAL A 122 -7.06 -17.89 22.08
N PHE A 123 -7.02 -18.55 20.92
CA PHE A 123 -8.15 -18.59 19.98
C PHE A 123 -9.32 -19.46 20.43
N GLU A 124 -9.10 -20.39 21.36
CA GLU A 124 -10.14 -21.23 21.95
C GLU A 124 -10.69 -20.63 23.23
N LEU A 125 -9.84 -19.93 23.99
CA LEU A 125 -10.16 -19.36 25.30
C LEU A 125 -10.84 -17.98 25.22
N VAL A 126 -10.63 -17.23 24.13
CA VAL A 126 -11.21 -15.92 23.92
C VAL A 126 -12.22 -15.96 22.77
N LYS A 127 -13.42 -15.40 22.98
CA LYS A 127 -14.45 -15.31 21.96
C LYS A 127 -14.41 -13.98 21.21
N GLU A 128 -14.75 -14.02 19.92
CA GLU A 128 -14.90 -12.80 19.11
C GLU A 128 -15.87 -11.81 19.75
N GLY A 129 -15.40 -10.55 19.91
CA GLY A 129 -16.18 -9.49 20.53
C GLY A 129 -16.24 -9.52 22.07
N GLN A 130 -15.52 -10.43 22.72
CA GLN A 130 -15.46 -10.53 24.17
C GLN A 130 -14.66 -9.33 24.76
N ARG A 131 -15.11 -8.80 25.89
CA ARG A 131 -14.31 -7.83 26.65
C ARG A 131 -13.20 -8.56 27.41
N VAL A 132 -11.98 -8.09 27.19
CA VAL A 132 -10.75 -8.61 27.82
C VAL A 132 -9.97 -7.49 28.45
N ARG A 133 -9.10 -7.85 29.41
CA ARG A 133 -8.19 -6.94 30.07
C ARG A 133 -6.75 -7.42 29.84
N LEU A 134 -5.94 -6.56 29.25
CA LEU A 134 -4.50 -6.77 29.11
C LEU A 134 -3.79 -6.04 30.27
N ASP A 135 -3.08 -6.77 31.11
CA ASP A 135 -2.25 -6.23 32.18
C ASP A 135 -0.82 -6.71 31.99
N CYS A 136 0.05 -5.78 31.64
CA CYS A 136 1.44 -6.07 31.26
C CYS A 136 1.53 -7.12 30.14
N GLU A 137 1.83 -8.37 30.49
CA GLU A 137 2.03 -9.52 29.60
C GLU A 137 0.91 -10.56 29.69
N THR A 138 -0.10 -10.29 30.52
CA THR A 138 -1.16 -11.24 30.85
C THR A 138 -2.51 -10.76 30.33
N LEU A 139 -3.21 -11.63 29.59
CA LEU A 139 -4.55 -11.40 29.10
C LEU A 139 -5.57 -12.08 29.99
N TYR A 140 -6.58 -11.33 30.40
CA TYR A 140 -7.69 -11.80 31.25
C TYR A 140 -9.01 -11.72 30.52
N ALA A 141 -9.82 -12.76 30.64
CA ALA A 141 -11.24 -12.74 30.32
C ALA A 141 -12.02 -12.75 31.63
N ALA A 142 -12.74 -11.69 31.93
CA ALA A 142 -13.26 -11.39 33.26
C ALA A 142 -12.12 -11.35 34.30
N GLU A 143 -12.08 -12.30 35.24
CA GLU A 143 -11.01 -12.41 36.25
C GLU A 143 -10.08 -13.60 36.02
N THR A 144 -10.30 -14.38 34.94
CA THR A 144 -9.52 -15.57 34.62
C THR A 144 -8.39 -15.22 33.64
N VAL A 145 -7.19 -15.72 33.93
CA VAL A 145 -6.06 -15.66 32.98
C VAL A 145 -6.38 -16.56 31.79
N VAL A 146 -6.39 -16.01 30.60
CA VAL A 146 -6.64 -16.76 29.35
C VAL A 146 -5.39 -16.90 28.48
N ALA A 147 -4.41 -15.99 28.65
CA ALA A 147 -3.12 -16.11 27.98
C ALA A 147 -2.05 -15.34 28.72
N LYS A 148 -0.82 -15.78 28.61
CA LYS A 148 0.38 -15.07 29.10
C LYS A 148 1.46 -15.21 28.04
N GLY A 149 2.11 -14.10 27.69
CA GLY A 149 3.16 -14.06 26.69
C GLY A 149 4.35 -13.23 27.13
N THR A 150 5.09 -12.72 26.16
CA THR A 150 6.23 -11.82 26.36
C THR A 150 5.86 -10.42 25.89
N ARG A 151 5.84 -9.46 26.80
CA ARG A 151 5.62 -8.06 26.43
C ARG A 151 6.86 -7.53 25.71
N GLN A 152 6.68 -7.08 24.50
CA GLN A 152 7.75 -6.47 23.72
C GLN A 152 8.00 -5.02 24.17
N THR A 153 9.28 -4.64 24.18
CA THR A 153 9.77 -3.29 24.41
C THR A 153 10.64 -2.86 23.22
N ILE A 154 10.96 -1.57 23.14
CA ILE A 154 11.87 -1.07 22.10
C ILE A 154 13.22 -1.77 22.17
N GLU A 155 13.71 -2.00 23.40
CA GLU A 155 15.00 -2.65 23.67
C GLU A 155 14.97 -4.13 23.30
N SER A 156 13.90 -4.88 23.65
CA SER A 156 13.78 -6.30 23.30
C SER A 156 13.68 -6.49 21.78
N VAL A 157 12.85 -5.69 21.09
CA VAL A 157 12.73 -5.72 19.64
C VAL A 157 14.06 -5.40 18.96
N ALA A 158 14.82 -4.40 19.45
CA ALA A 158 16.13 -4.05 18.90
C ALA A 158 17.16 -5.18 19.09
N ALA A 159 17.16 -5.85 20.23
CA ALA A 159 18.01 -7.01 20.51
C ALA A 159 17.67 -8.19 19.59
N ASP A 160 16.38 -8.54 19.49
CA ASP A 160 15.90 -9.62 18.63
C ASP A 160 16.20 -9.34 17.14
N MET A 161 16.02 -8.11 16.69
CA MET A 161 16.39 -7.70 15.33
C MET A 161 17.89 -7.79 15.08
N THR A 162 18.72 -7.53 16.11
CA THR A 162 20.17 -7.65 15.98
C THR A 162 20.58 -9.11 15.87
N ALA A 163 20.02 -9.98 16.71
CA ALA A 163 20.24 -11.42 16.66
C ALA A 163 19.77 -12.00 15.31
N ALA A 164 18.62 -11.55 14.79
CA ALA A 164 18.08 -12.01 13.51
C ALA A 164 18.94 -11.61 12.28
N LYS A 165 19.83 -10.62 12.40
CA LYS A 165 20.79 -10.28 11.31
C LYS A 165 21.78 -11.40 11.01
N GLU A 166 22.11 -12.22 11.99
CA GLU A 166 23.00 -13.37 11.80
C GLU A 166 22.38 -14.42 10.86
N GLY A 167 21.06 -14.60 10.90
CA GLY A 167 20.32 -15.49 10.00
C GLY A 167 20.17 -14.97 8.56
N LEU A 168 20.45 -13.68 8.31
CA LEU A 168 20.23 -13.05 7.00
C LEU A 168 21.02 -13.70 5.86
N ALA A 169 22.26 -14.07 6.09
CA ALA A 169 23.11 -14.70 5.08
C ALA A 169 22.56 -16.04 4.59
N GLU A 170 22.02 -16.85 5.50
CA GLU A 170 21.37 -18.13 5.18
C GLU A 170 20.10 -17.91 4.36
N GLN A 171 19.29 -16.90 4.72
CA GLN A 171 18.08 -16.56 3.98
C GLN A 171 18.41 -16.07 2.56
N LEU A 172 19.45 -15.27 2.40
CA LEU A 172 19.91 -14.81 1.08
C LEU A 172 20.43 -15.96 0.22
N LYS A 173 21.20 -16.89 0.78
CA LYS A 173 21.63 -18.11 0.05
C LYS A 173 20.45 -18.94 -0.44
N ALA A 174 19.49 -19.18 0.45
CA ALA A 174 18.27 -19.91 0.11
C ALA A 174 17.45 -19.20 -0.98
N PHE A 175 17.39 -17.86 -0.94
CA PHE A 175 16.75 -17.07 -1.99
C PHE A 175 17.45 -17.22 -3.35
N VAL A 176 18.75 -17.07 -3.37
CA VAL A 176 19.53 -17.23 -4.62
C VAL A 176 19.26 -18.60 -5.22
N SER A 177 19.33 -19.67 -4.43
CA SER A 177 19.02 -21.02 -4.89
C SER A 177 17.61 -21.14 -5.47
N ASN A 178 16.59 -20.67 -4.71
CA ASN A 178 15.20 -20.70 -5.18
C ASN A 178 14.98 -19.84 -6.44
N THR A 179 15.71 -18.74 -6.58
CA THR A 179 15.62 -17.89 -7.77
C THR A 179 16.21 -18.59 -9.00
N PHE A 180 17.32 -19.30 -8.85
CA PHE A 180 17.86 -20.13 -9.92
C PHE A 180 16.90 -21.25 -10.33
N ASP A 181 16.31 -21.96 -9.38
CA ASP A 181 15.30 -22.99 -9.65
C ASP A 181 14.08 -22.42 -10.37
N TYR A 182 13.67 -21.20 -10.00
CA TYR A 182 12.57 -20.52 -10.65
C TYR A 182 12.94 -20.08 -12.08
N ILE A 183 14.12 -19.52 -12.29
CA ILE A 183 14.64 -19.15 -13.61
C ILE A 183 14.65 -20.38 -14.54
N ASN A 184 15.12 -21.51 -14.05
CA ASN A 184 15.18 -22.75 -14.84
C ASN A 184 13.78 -23.24 -15.25
N ARG A 185 12.77 -23.07 -14.39
CA ARG A 185 11.40 -23.48 -14.69
C ARG A 185 10.64 -22.49 -15.59
N GLU A 186 10.90 -21.20 -15.41
CA GLU A 186 10.15 -20.13 -16.06
C GLU A 186 11.03 -19.34 -17.05
N SER A 187 12.03 -20.02 -17.66
CA SER A 187 12.92 -19.40 -18.65
C SER A 187 12.16 -18.83 -19.87
N GLU A 188 11.05 -19.46 -20.27
CA GLU A 188 10.19 -19.00 -21.35
C GLU A 188 9.57 -17.62 -21.02
N LEU A 189 9.23 -17.35 -19.75
CA LEU A 189 8.70 -16.06 -19.31
C LEU A 189 9.66 -14.91 -19.62
N LEU A 190 10.97 -15.14 -19.45
CA LEU A 190 11.99 -14.13 -19.75
C LEU A 190 12.13 -13.90 -21.26
N ALA A 191 12.01 -14.96 -22.06
CA ALA A 191 12.18 -14.93 -23.50
C ALA A 191 10.91 -14.45 -24.24
N GLU A 192 9.75 -15.03 -23.92
CA GLU A 192 8.52 -14.86 -24.67
C GLU A 192 7.47 -13.99 -23.96
N GLY A 193 7.59 -13.80 -22.62
CA GLY A 193 6.61 -13.06 -21.83
C GLY A 193 5.36 -13.88 -21.51
N ILE A 194 4.24 -13.20 -21.29
CA ILE A 194 2.96 -13.84 -21.05
C ILE A 194 2.08 -13.73 -22.30
N ARG A 195 1.21 -14.71 -22.48
CA ARG A 195 0.18 -14.62 -23.55
C ARG A 195 -0.86 -13.59 -23.14
N LEU A 196 -0.93 -12.50 -23.92
CA LEU A 196 -1.89 -11.44 -23.68
C LEU A 196 -3.31 -11.93 -24.03
N PRO A 197 -4.28 -11.87 -23.09
CA PRO A 197 -5.68 -12.12 -23.42
C PRO A 197 -6.25 -10.96 -24.26
N GLU A 198 -7.41 -11.14 -24.88
CA GLU A 198 -8.09 -10.05 -25.58
C GLU A 198 -8.57 -9.00 -24.56
N LEU A 199 -7.90 -7.86 -24.53
CA LEU A 199 -8.20 -6.74 -23.64
C LEU A 199 -9.04 -5.67 -24.35
N ARG A 200 -10.04 -5.17 -23.63
CA ARG A 200 -10.81 -3.97 -24.04
C ARG A 200 -10.04 -2.68 -23.73
N THR A 201 -9.26 -2.69 -22.64
CA THR A 201 -8.49 -1.54 -22.16
C THR A 201 -7.24 -1.34 -23.02
N ARG A 202 -7.11 -0.19 -23.66
CA ARG A 202 -5.93 0.15 -24.48
C ARG A 202 -4.80 0.69 -23.59
N LEU A 203 -3.67 0.01 -23.59
CA LEU A 203 -2.46 0.39 -22.85
C LEU A 203 -1.35 0.91 -23.76
N ALA A 204 -1.38 0.55 -25.05
CA ALA A 204 -0.32 0.87 -26.02
C ALA A 204 0.02 2.37 -26.05
N GLY A 205 1.30 2.68 -25.80
CA GLY A 205 1.84 4.05 -25.76
C GLY A 205 1.42 4.89 -24.55
N ARG A 206 0.62 4.36 -23.63
CA ARG A 206 0.15 5.06 -22.43
C ARG A 206 0.96 4.67 -21.20
N HIS A 207 0.93 5.54 -20.19
CA HIS A 207 1.41 5.16 -18.85
C HIS A 207 0.40 4.22 -18.19
N ALA A 208 0.89 3.20 -17.51
CA ALA A 208 0.12 2.34 -16.61
C ALA A 208 0.45 2.68 -15.15
N LEU A 209 -0.56 2.74 -14.29
CA LEU A 209 -0.42 2.87 -12.83
C LEU A 209 -0.95 1.59 -12.20
N VAL A 210 -0.02 0.73 -11.73
CA VAL A 210 -0.33 -0.56 -11.11
C VAL A 210 -0.31 -0.39 -9.60
N VAL A 211 -1.46 -0.65 -8.96
CA VAL A 211 -1.65 -0.41 -7.52
C VAL A 211 -1.95 -1.71 -6.79
N ALA A 212 -1.06 -2.07 -5.86
CA ALA A 212 -1.25 -3.16 -4.91
C ALA A 212 -1.31 -2.63 -3.47
N ARG A 213 -1.84 -3.43 -2.54
CA ARG A 213 -1.84 -3.12 -1.09
C ARG A 213 -0.51 -3.54 -0.47
N GLY A 214 0.54 -2.73 -0.64
CA GLY A 214 1.80 -2.90 0.04
C GLY A 214 2.00 -1.88 1.16
N TYR A 215 3.16 -1.90 1.78
CA TYR A 215 3.50 -0.95 2.85
C TYR A 215 3.43 0.51 2.36
N ARG A 216 2.66 1.33 3.09
CA ARG A 216 2.47 2.78 2.83
C ARG A 216 1.93 3.13 1.43
N TYR A 217 1.11 2.27 0.84
CA TYR A 217 0.51 2.52 -0.48
C TYR A 217 -0.38 3.78 -0.51
N HIS A 218 -0.98 4.15 0.61
CA HIS A 218 -1.82 5.36 0.70
C HIS A 218 -1.00 6.64 0.49
N GLU A 219 0.15 6.73 1.16
CA GLU A 219 1.07 7.88 1.04
C GLU A 219 1.63 7.95 -0.38
N ASP A 220 2.02 6.81 -0.94
CA ASP A 220 2.49 6.72 -2.31
C ASP A 220 1.41 7.19 -3.31
N LEU A 221 0.15 6.76 -3.11
CA LEU A 221 -0.97 7.17 -3.97
C LEU A 221 -1.30 8.67 -3.83
N GLN A 222 -1.21 9.22 -2.61
CA GLN A 222 -1.37 10.65 -2.37
C GLN A 222 -0.27 11.47 -3.04
N ALA A 223 0.98 11.02 -2.99
CA ALA A 223 2.11 11.68 -3.61
C ALA A 223 2.00 11.73 -5.15
N LEU A 224 1.31 10.75 -5.74
CA LEU A 224 1.10 10.66 -7.19
C LEU A 224 -0.09 11.45 -7.72
N ARG A 225 -0.86 12.17 -6.89
CA ARG A 225 -2.07 12.90 -7.33
C ARG A 225 -1.83 13.83 -8.52
N SER A 226 -0.73 14.56 -8.52
CA SER A 226 -0.39 15.47 -9.62
C SER A 226 -0.05 14.72 -10.89
N TYR A 227 0.72 13.64 -10.78
CA TYR A 227 1.06 12.76 -11.87
C TYR A 227 -0.20 12.12 -12.50
N ILE A 228 -1.09 11.55 -11.68
CA ILE A 228 -2.33 10.91 -12.16
C ILE A 228 -3.21 11.91 -12.93
N ARG A 229 -3.33 13.14 -12.41
CA ARG A 229 -4.15 14.19 -13.04
C ARG A 229 -3.60 14.65 -14.38
N GLU A 230 -2.27 14.75 -14.50
CA GLU A 230 -1.59 15.26 -15.68
C GLU A 230 -1.45 14.20 -16.78
N PHE A 231 -0.92 13.03 -16.43
CA PHE A 231 -0.66 11.97 -17.41
C PHE A 231 -1.85 11.07 -17.68
N LYS A 232 -2.87 11.08 -16.83
CA LYS A 232 -4.08 10.25 -16.94
C LYS A 232 -3.73 8.80 -17.31
N PRO A 233 -2.89 8.13 -16.50
CA PRO A 233 -2.44 6.77 -16.77
C PRO A 233 -3.62 5.80 -16.81
N VAL A 234 -3.44 4.64 -17.44
CA VAL A 234 -4.36 3.51 -17.25
C VAL A 234 -4.17 3.00 -15.83
N ILE A 235 -5.23 3.02 -15.03
CA ILE A 235 -5.19 2.64 -13.62
C ILE A 235 -5.56 1.17 -13.50
N ILE A 236 -4.65 0.36 -12.97
CA ILE A 236 -4.79 -1.08 -12.78
C ILE A 236 -4.76 -1.37 -11.27
N GLY A 237 -5.83 -1.94 -10.74
CA GLY A 237 -5.89 -2.41 -9.36
C GLY A 237 -5.51 -3.88 -9.28
N VAL A 238 -4.53 -4.23 -8.45
CA VAL A 238 -4.14 -5.62 -8.21
C VAL A 238 -4.82 -6.11 -6.93
N ASP A 239 -5.69 -7.09 -7.05
CA ASP A 239 -6.45 -7.65 -5.93
C ASP A 239 -7.03 -6.56 -5.01
N GLY A 240 -6.67 -6.55 -3.73
CA GLY A 240 -7.09 -5.52 -2.78
C GLY A 240 -6.67 -4.09 -3.14
N GLY A 241 -5.75 -3.90 -4.08
CA GLY A 241 -5.37 -2.59 -4.63
C GLY A 241 -6.53 -1.90 -5.35
N ALA A 242 -7.48 -2.66 -5.92
CA ALA A 242 -8.70 -2.11 -6.50
C ALA A 242 -9.56 -1.39 -5.44
N ASN A 243 -9.67 -1.96 -4.24
CA ASN A 243 -10.37 -1.31 -3.12
C ASN A 243 -9.65 -0.03 -2.68
N ALA A 244 -8.31 -0.09 -2.60
CA ALA A 244 -7.48 1.06 -2.23
C ALA A 244 -7.65 2.24 -3.19
N LEU A 245 -7.76 1.97 -4.48
CA LEU A 245 -8.05 2.98 -5.51
C LEU A 245 -9.40 3.66 -5.26
N ILE A 246 -10.47 2.87 -5.06
CA ILE A 246 -11.82 3.40 -4.82
C ILE A 246 -11.88 4.20 -3.52
N GLU A 247 -11.22 3.75 -2.46
CA GLU A 247 -11.10 4.48 -1.19
C GLU A 247 -10.38 5.83 -1.36
N ALA A 248 -9.41 5.90 -2.28
CA ALA A 248 -8.70 7.13 -2.63
C ALA A 248 -9.43 8.03 -3.65
N GLY A 249 -10.62 7.62 -4.13
CA GLY A 249 -11.44 8.35 -5.10
C GLY A 249 -11.05 8.11 -6.55
N TYR A 250 -10.31 7.04 -6.86
CA TYR A 250 -9.95 6.65 -8.23
C TYR A 250 -10.74 5.42 -8.66
N TRP A 251 -11.19 5.41 -9.91
CA TRP A 251 -11.84 4.25 -10.53
C TRP A 251 -10.82 3.47 -11.35
N PRO A 252 -10.59 2.18 -11.07
CA PRO A 252 -9.71 1.38 -11.90
C PRO A 252 -10.30 1.18 -13.30
N HIS A 253 -9.45 1.18 -14.31
CA HIS A 253 -9.80 0.77 -15.66
C HIS A 253 -9.78 -0.75 -15.80
N MET A 254 -8.89 -1.39 -15.01
CA MET A 254 -8.70 -2.83 -15.01
C MET A 254 -8.44 -3.31 -13.59
N ILE A 255 -8.90 -4.51 -13.27
CA ILE A 255 -8.61 -5.23 -12.02
C ILE A 255 -7.98 -6.56 -12.40
N VAL A 256 -6.77 -6.82 -11.89
CA VAL A 256 -6.00 -8.04 -12.15
C VAL A 256 -5.79 -8.78 -10.85
N GLY A 257 -6.04 -10.09 -10.81
CA GLY A 257 -5.73 -10.89 -9.64
C GLY A 257 -6.56 -12.18 -9.49
N ASP A 258 -6.48 -12.77 -8.29
CA ASP A 258 -7.26 -13.93 -7.87
C ASP A 258 -8.68 -13.60 -7.39
N MET A 259 -8.99 -12.30 -7.33
CA MET A 259 -10.28 -11.72 -6.94
C MET A 259 -10.71 -11.95 -5.48
N ASP A 260 -10.01 -12.73 -4.68
CA ASP A 260 -10.38 -13.08 -3.29
C ASP A 260 -10.41 -11.85 -2.37
N SER A 261 -9.52 -10.89 -2.62
CA SER A 261 -9.36 -9.68 -1.82
C SER A 261 -10.15 -8.48 -2.32
N VAL A 262 -10.79 -8.61 -3.48
CA VAL A 262 -11.54 -7.52 -4.14
C VAL A 262 -12.95 -7.45 -3.57
N SER A 263 -13.43 -6.28 -3.18
CA SER A 263 -14.81 -6.10 -2.74
C SER A 263 -15.78 -6.17 -3.93
N ASP A 264 -17.03 -6.56 -3.66
CA ASP A 264 -18.07 -6.60 -4.70
C ASP A 264 -18.31 -5.22 -5.31
N LYS A 265 -18.15 -4.14 -4.52
CA LYS A 265 -18.20 -2.77 -5.02
C LYS A 265 -17.12 -2.51 -6.08
N ALA A 266 -15.91 -3.02 -5.86
CA ALA A 266 -14.81 -2.84 -6.81
C ALA A 266 -15.01 -3.74 -8.04
N LEU A 267 -15.44 -4.98 -7.89
CA LEU A 267 -15.78 -5.86 -9.00
C LEU A 267 -16.87 -5.27 -9.91
N LYS A 268 -17.87 -4.62 -9.30
CA LYS A 268 -19.00 -3.97 -10.01
C LYS A 268 -18.70 -2.54 -10.48
N SER A 269 -17.44 -2.09 -10.41
CA SER A 269 -17.06 -0.73 -10.79
C SER A 269 -17.11 -0.43 -12.29
N GLY A 270 -17.28 -1.45 -13.13
CA GLY A 270 -17.20 -1.34 -14.59
C GLY A 270 -15.77 -1.52 -15.13
N ALA A 271 -14.79 -1.75 -14.26
CA ALA A 271 -13.42 -2.09 -14.66
C ALA A 271 -13.39 -3.42 -15.44
N GLU A 272 -12.43 -3.55 -16.34
CA GLU A 272 -12.15 -4.82 -17.00
C GLU A 272 -11.53 -5.81 -15.98
N LEU A 273 -12.12 -6.99 -15.86
CA LEU A 273 -11.68 -8.00 -14.91
C LEU A 273 -10.77 -9.02 -15.60
N VAL A 274 -9.51 -9.10 -15.13
CA VAL A 274 -8.53 -10.08 -15.59
C VAL A 274 -8.24 -11.04 -14.45
N VAL A 275 -8.80 -12.22 -14.53
CA VAL A 275 -8.62 -13.27 -13.51
C VAL A 275 -7.33 -14.02 -13.80
N VAL A 276 -6.40 -13.99 -12.85
CA VAL A 276 -5.14 -14.73 -12.95
C VAL A 276 -5.43 -16.23 -12.83
N ALA A 277 -4.88 -17.00 -13.74
CA ALA A 277 -4.99 -18.44 -13.78
C ALA A 277 -3.61 -19.09 -13.66
N TYR A 278 -3.55 -20.29 -13.14
CA TYR A 278 -2.37 -21.13 -13.24
C TYR A 278 -2.10 -21.54 -14.70
N LEU A 279 -0.88 -21.95 -15.02
CA LEU A 279 -0.50 -22.36 -16.39
C LEU A 279 -1.34 -23.53 -16.92
N ASN A 280 -1.93 -24.33 -16.04
CA ASN A 280 -2.89 -25.38 -16.41
C ASN A 280 -4.29 -24.88 -16.73
N GLY A 281 -4.51 -23.53 -16.70
CA GLY A 281 -5.78 -22.90 -16.99
C GLY A 281 -6.76 -22.82 -15.81
N HIS A 282 -6.42 -23.39 -14.64
CA HIS A 282 -7.28 -23.29 -13.46
C HIS A 282 -7.22 -21.89 -12.86
N ALA A 283 -8.37 -21.21 -12.77
CA ALA A 283 -8.53 -19.86 -12.23
C ALA A 283 -9.40 -19.88 -10.98
N PRO A 284 -8.84 -19.91 -9.76
CA PRO A 284 -9.62 -20.05 -8.51
C PRO A 284 -10.65 -18.94 -8.29
N GLY A 285 -10.35 -17.73 -8.74
CA GLY A 285 -11.26 -16.58 -8.58
C GLY A 285 -12.39 -16.49 -9.62
N LEU A 286 -12.34 -17.28 -10.68
CA LEU A 286 -13.32 -17.21 -11.77
C LEU A 286 -14.76 -17.52 -11.31
N PRO A 287 -15.04 -18.54 -10.48
CA PRO A 287 -16.39 -18.83 -10.02
C PRO A 287 -17.05 -17.63 -9.33
N ARG A 288 -16.32 -16.94 -8.46
CA ARG A 288 -16.84 -15.74 -7.78
C ARG A 288 -17.26 -14.63 -8.73
N VAL A 289 -16.51 -14.42 -9.80
CA VAL A 289 -16.83 -13.39 -10.81
C VAL A 289 -18.06 -13.81 -11.61
N GLN A 290 -18.16 -15.09 -11.95
CA GLN A 290 -19.31 -15.67 -12.64
C GLN A 290 -20.59 -15.63 -11.80
N ASP A 291 -20.51 -15.95 -10.49
CA ASP A 291 -21.62 -15.88 -9.54
C ASP A 291 -22.19 -14.45 -9.41
N LEU A 292 -21.32 -13.42 -9.60
CA LEU A 292 -21.75 -12.03 -9.63
C LEU A 292 -22.27 -11.58 -10.99
N GLY A 293 -22.31 -12.46 -12.00
CA GLY A 293 -22.78 -12.17 -13.37
C GLY A 293 -21.87 -11.20 -14.13
N LEU A 294 -20.57 -11.12 -13.79
CA LEU A 294 -19.64 -10.19 -14.38
C LEU A 294 -18.80 -10.84 -15.49
N ALA A 295 -18.59 -10.12 -16.58
CA ALA A 295 -17.70 -10.53 -17.64
C ALA A 295 -16.24 -10.39 -17.20
N SER A 296 -15.41 -11.38 -17.52
CA SER A 296 -13.98 -11.37 -17.24
C SER A 296 -13.19 -12.13 -18.30
N VAL A 297 -11.91 -11.84 -18.39
CA VAL A 297 -10.94 -12.62 -19.17
C VAL A 297 -10.00 -13.36 -18.21
N THR A 298 -9.52 -14.53 -18.59
CA THR A 298 -8.51 -15.27 -17.83
C THR A 298 -7.13 -15.02 -18.41
N CYS A 299 -6.13 -14.87 -17.55
CA CYS A 299 -4.75 -14.72 -17.94
C CYS A 299 -3.90 -15.82 -17.27
N PRO A 300 -3.61 -16.92 -17.99
CA PRO A 300 -2.69 -17.94 -17.48
C PRO A 300 -1.26 -17.37 -17.48
N ALA A 301 -0.68 -17.25 -16.30
CA ALA A 301 0.68 -16.73 -16.16
C ALA A 301 1.33 -17.27 -14.87
N PRO A 302 2.65 -17.45 -14.86
CA PRO A 302 3.38 -17.76 -13.63
C PRO A 302 3.58 -16.51 -12.79
N GLY A 303 3.82 -16.69 -11.50
CA GLY A 303 4.10 -15.60 -10.58
C GLY A 303 2.90 -15.15 -9.76
N THR A 304 3.03 -13.99 -9.14
CA THR A 304 1.98 -13.38 -8.31
C THR A 304 1.06 -12.50 -9.15
N SER A 305 -0.14 -12.16 -8.63
CA SER A 305 -1.03 -11.21 -9.30
C SER A 305 -0.35 -9.87 -9.60
N GLU A 306 0.58 -9.45 -8.73
CA GLU A 306 1.38 -8.23 -8.92
C GLU A 306 2.27 -8.34 -10.16
N ASP A 307 2.95 -9.50 -10.33
CA ASP A 307 3.82 -9.77 -11.47
C ASP A 307 3.03 -9.83 -12.77
N VAL A 308 1.91 -10.54 -12.75
CA VAL A 308 1.02 -10.67 -13.91
C VAL A 308 0.49 -9.31 -14.35
N ALA A 309 0.11 -8.42 -13.42
CA ALA A 309 -0.38 -7.07 -13.77
C ALA A 309 0.70 -6.22 -14.45
N VAL A 310 1.96 -6.34 -14.02
CA VAL A 310 3.11 -5.63 -14.62
C VAL A 310 3.43 -6.18 -15.99
N LEU A 311 3.51 -7.51 -16.12
CA LEU A 311 3.78 -8.19 -17.39
C LEU A 311 2.67 -7.91 -18.42
N LEU A 312 1.41 -7.94 -17.98
CA LEU A 312 0.27 -7.61 -18.83
C LEU A 312 0.34 -6.17 -19.33
N ALA A 313 0.72 -5.22 -18.47
CA ALA A 313 0.89 -3.83 -18.89
C ALA A 313 2.03 -3.67 -19.90
N ASP A 314 3.13 -4.41 -19.73
CA ASP A 314 4.26 -4.41 -20.65
C ASP A 314 3.88 -5.00 -22.00
N GLU A 315 3.32 -6.21 -22.03
CA GLU A 315 2.90 -6.91 -23.26
C GLU A 315 1.81 -6.14 -24.00
N ALA A 316 0.91 -5.43 -23.28
CA ALA A 316 -0.09 -4.56 -23.89
C ALA A 316 0.50 -3.21 -24.38
N GLY A 317 1.82 -3.05 -24.34
CA GLY A 317 2.54 -1.91 -24.91
C GLY A 317 2.51 -0.64 -24.10
N ALA A 318 2.39 -0.70 -22.77
CA ALA A 318 2.54 0.47 -21.92
C ALA A 318 3.91 1.11 -22.11
N SER A 319 3.97 2.45 -22.20
CA SER A 319 5.23 3.19 -22.37
C SER A 319 5.97 3.39 -21.05
N LEU A 320 5.26 3.41 -19.93
CA LEU A 320 5.81 3.51 -18.57
C LEU A 320 4.86 2.79 -17.61
N ILE A 321 5.42 2.06 -16.66
CA ILE A 321 4.68 1.34 -15.63
C ILE A 321 5.07 1.90 -14.26
N VAL A 322 4.15 2.64 -13.64
CA VAL A 322 4.33 3.17 -12.29
C VAL A 322 3.70 2.22 -11.28
N THR A 323 4.46 1.79 -10.28
CA THR A 323 3.99 0.83 -9.29
C THR A 323 3.78 1.49 -7.93
N VAL A 324 2.65 1.18 -7.28
CA VAL A 324 2.28 1.59 -5.92
C VAL A 324 2.08 0.37 -5.06
N GLY A 325 2.70 0.36 -3.87
CA GLY A 325 2.62 -0.76 -2.93
C GLY A 325 3.42 -2.00 -3.33
N MET A 326 4.10 -1.95 -4.47
CA MET A 326 4.96 -3.01 -4.99
C MET A 326 6.41 -2.56 -4.87
N ARG A 327 7.06 -2.91 -3.78
CA ARG A 327 8.45 -2.54 -3.52
C ARG A 327 9.36 -3.76 -3.68
N TYR A 328 10.58 -3.52 -4.16
CA TYR A 328 11.57 -4.54 -4.47
C TYR A 328 12.88 -4.27 -3.74
N GLY A 329 12.79 -3.90 -2.45
CA GLY A 329 13.95 -3.70 -1.58
C GLY A 329 14.27 -4.95 -0.77
N LEU A 330 15.44 -4.93 -0.10
CA LEU A 330 15.86 -6.04 0.78
C LEU A 330 14.82 -6.34 1.87
N VAL A 331 14.17 -5.32 2.40
CA VAL A 331 13.18 -5.48 3.47
C VAL A 331 11.90 -6.14 2.96
N GLU A 332 11.42 -5.73 1.79
CA GLU A 332 10.28 -6.39 1.13
C GLU A 332 10.59 -7.83 0.77
N PHE A 333 11.82 -8.07 0.35
CA PHE A 333 12.32 -9.41 0.08
C PHE A 333 12.22 -10.30 1.32
N LEU A 334 12.62 -9.78 2.47
CA LEU A 334 12.58 -10.51 3.73
C LEU A 334 11.14 -10.73 4.22
N ASP A 335 10.26 -9.74 4.05
CA ASP A 335 8.87 -9.78 4.50
C ASP A 335 7.98 -10.71 3.64
N LYS A 336 8.18 -10.78 2.31
CA LYS A 336 7.29 -11.55 1.41
C LYS A 336 7.57 -13.06 1.34
N GLY A 337 8.68 -13.51 1.88
CA GLY A 337 9.10 -14.92 1.75
C GLY A 337 9.61 -15.27 0.34
N ARG A 338 10.02 -16.54 0.18
CA ARG A 338 10.94 -16.96 -0.89
C ARG A 338 10.31 -17.09 -2.29
N SER A 339 9.09 -17.63 -2.41
CA SER A 339 8.52 -17.96 -3.73
C SER A 339 8.04 -16.73 -4.50
N GLY A 340 7.35 -15.78 -3.83
CA GLY A 340 6.84 -14.59 -4.48
C GLY A 340 7.92 -13.58 -4.90
N MET A 341 9.15 -13.70 -4.37
CA MET A 341 10.24 -12.79 -4.73
C MET A 341 11.03 -13.26 -5.94
N ALA A 342 11.11 -14.57 -6.18
CA ALA A 342 11.78 -15.09 -7.38
C ALA A 342 11.06 -14.62 -8.66
N SER A 343 9.72 -14.72 -8.70
CA SER A 343 8.92 -14.22 -9.82
C SER A 343 9.03 -12.70 -9.98
N ALA A 344 9.02 -11.96 -8.88
CA ALA A 344 9.16 -10.51 -8.90
C ALA A 344 10.52 -10.04 -9.44
N VAL A 345 11.61 -10.78 -9.15
CA VAL A 345 12.93 -10.50 -9.72
C VAL A 345 12.94 -10.74 -11.23
N LEU A 346 12.37 -11.85 -11.72
CA LEU A 346 12.29 -12.13 -13.14
C LEU A 346 11.44 -11.08 -13.88
N THR A 347 10.29 -10.76 -13.35
CA THR A 347 9.42 -9.69 -13.87
C THR A 347 10.19 -8.38 -14.00
N ARG A 348 10.95 -8.00 -12.95
CA ARG A 348 11.73 -6.76 -12.97
C ARG A 348 12.93 -6.81 -13.94
N ILE A 349 13.55 -7.95 -14.14
CA ILE A 349 14.58 -8.10 -15.16
C ILE A 349 14.00 -7.86 -16.56
N ARG A 350 12.80 -8.40 -16.83
CA ARG A 350 12.13 -8.26 -18.13
C ARG A 350 11.64 -6.84 -18.40
N VAL A 351 11.02 -6.19 -17.41
CA VAL A 351 10.30 -4.92 -17.58
C VAL A 351 11.06 -3.73 -16.97
N GLY A 352 12.32 -3.93 -16.58
CA GLY A 352 13.09 -2.99 -15.76
C GLY A 352 13.30 -1.60 -16.35
N ASP A 353 13.35 -1.48 -17.66
CA ASP A 353 13.49 -0.21 -18.40
C ASP A 353 12.20 0.64 -18.39
N LYS A 354 11.04 0.02 -18.17
CA LYS A 354 9.73 0.71 -18.16
C LYS A 354 9.12 0.87 -16.77
N ILE A 355 9.66 0.21 -15.73
CA ILE A 355 9.06 0.19 -14.39
C ILE A 355 9.68 1.24 -13.47
N VAL A 356 8.84 2.05 -12.84
CA VAL A 356 9.26 3.06 -11.87
C VAL A 356 8.38 3.00 -10.63
N ASP A 357 8.99 2.98 -9.44
CA ASP A 357 8.26 3.03 -8.18
C ASP A 357 7.62 4.40 -7.95
N ALA A 358 6.48 4.43 -7.28
CA ALA A 358 5.78 5.67 -6.89
C ALA A 358 6.69 6.69 -6.21
N LYS A 359 7.61 6.24 -5.35
CA LYS A 359 8.61 7.12 -4.70
C LYS A 359 9.56 7.76 -5.69
N GLY A 360 10.00 7.02 -6.71
CA GLY A 360 10.83 7.58 -7.79
C GLY A 360 10.08 8.67 -8.54
N VAL A 361 8.86 8.37 -8.99
CA VAL A 361 8.01 9.34 -9.68
C VAL A 361 7.75 10.56 -8.80
N SER A 362 7.37 10.40 -7.53
CA SER A 362 7.05 11.52 -6.64
C SER A 362 8.24 12.44 -6.36
N ARG A 363 9.46 11.93 -6.38
CA ARG A 363 10.69 12.71 -6.19
C ARG A 363 11.12 13.45 -7.47
N LEU A 364 10.95 12.81 -8.62
CA LEU A 364 11.29 13.39 -9.93
C LEU A 364 10.21 14.36 -10.40
N TYR A 365 8.95 14.01 -10.15
CA TYR A 365 7.78 14.77 -10.57
C TYR A 365 7.26 15.62 -9.41
N GLN A 366 7.90 16.77 -9.19
CA GLN A 366 7.38 17.82 -8.34
C GLN A 366 6.72 18.87 -9.23
N SER A 367 5.40 19.04 -9.09
CA SER A 367 4.68 20.13 -9.73
C SER A 367 5.30 21.46 -9.27
N ARG A 368 6.12 22.07 -10.14
CA ARG A 368 6.84 23.32 -9.84
C ARG A 368 5.91 24.52 -9.71
N ILE A 369 4.68 24.41 -10.18
CA ILE A 369 3.71 25.51 -10.15
C ILE A 369 2.54 25.10 -9.25
N SER A 370 2.48 25.67 -8.06
CA SER A 370 1.32 25.55 -7.18
C SER A 370 0.13 26.28 -7.81
N GLY A 371 -1.08 25.68 -7.75
CA GLY A 371 -2.30 26.39 -8.14
C GLY A 371 -2.51 27.70 -7.40
N LYS A 372 -1.99 27.83 -6.17
CA LYS A 372 -1.97 29.08 -5.40
C LYS A 372 -1.04 30.13 -6.03
N SER A 373 0.12 29.71 -6.55
CA SER A 373 1.05 30.61 -7.25
C SER A 373 0.45 31.12 -8.56
N LEU A 374 -0.28 30.27 -9.28
CA LEU A 374 -0.99 30.65 -10.50
C LEU A 374 -2.12 31.62 -10.19
N GLY A 375 -2.89 31.40 -9.13
CA GLY A 375 -3.93 32.30 -8.64
C GLY A 375 -3.35 33.65 -8.21
N PHE A 376 -2.24 33.66 -7.49
CA PHE A 376 -1.53 34.89 -7.10
C PHE A 376 -1.03 35.68 -8.32
N LEU A 377 -0.48 34.98 -9.32
CA LEU A 377 -0.02 35.58 -10.56
C LEU A 377 -1.19 36.20 -11.36
N ALA A 378 -2.33 35.50 -11.41
CA ALA A 378 -3.56 36.02 -12.03
C ALA A 378 -4.09 37.28 -11.31
N ILE A 379 -4.10 37.28 -9.98
CA ILE A 379 -4.49 38.45 -9.19
C ILE A 379 -3.49 39.60 -9.41
N ALA A 380 -2.18 39.31 -9.38
CA ALA A 380 -1.15 40.30 -9.63
C ALA A 380 -1.23 40.93 -11.03
N ALA A 381 -1.66 40.16 -12.04
CA ALA A 381 -1.90 40.67 -13.38
C ALA A 381 -3.20 41.52 -13.49
N LEU A 382 -4.23 41.19 -12.70
CA LEU A 382 -5.49 41.96 -12.68
C LEU A 382 -5.33 43.33 -12.03
N VAL A 383 -4.49 43.48 -10.99
CA VAL A 383 -4.29 44.76 -10.28
C VAL A 383 -3.88 45.91 -11.21
N PRO A 384 -2.84 45.80 -12.05
CA PRO A 384 -2.47 46.88 -12.97
C PRO A 384 -3.53 47.12 -14.04
N ILE A 385 -4.25 46.11 -14.50
CA ILE A 385 -5.36 46.24 -15.46
C ILE A 385 -6.48 47.10 -14.86
N ILE A 386 -6.89 46.80 -13.62
CA ILE A 386 -7.89 47.56 -12.88
C ILE A 386 -7.40 48.99 -12.63
N ALA A 387 -6.15 49.19 -12.22
CA ALA A 387 -5.57 50.49 -12.00
C ALA A 387 -5.57 51.32 -13.29
N LEU A 388 -5.20 50.73 -14.41
CA LEU A 388 -5.22 51.38 -15.73
C LEU A 388 -6.64 51.71 -16.16
N ALA A 389 -7.62 50.86 -15.93
CA ALA A 389 -9.02 51.07 -16.25
C ALA A 389 -9.63 52.32 -15.49
N TRP A 390 -9.10 52.63 -14.33
CA TRP A 390 -9.55 53.79 -13.57
C TRP A 390 -8.93 55.11 -14.01
N THR A 391 -7.88 55.08 -14.82
CA THR A 391 -7.36 56.31 -15.38
C THR A 391 -8.27 56.93 -16.44
N PRO A 392 -8.20 58.25 -16.69
CA PRO A 392 -8.98 58.87 -17.77
C PRO A 392 -8.78 58.23 -19.13
N VAL A 393 -7.56 57.81 -19.42
CA VAL A 393 -7.17 57.12 -20.67
C VAL A 393 -7.77 55.72 -20.72
N GLY A 394 -7.72 54.97 -19.61
CA GLY A 394 -8.34 53.63 -19.53
C GLY A 394 -9.85 53.64 -19.69
N LYS A 395 -10.54 54.62 -19.13
CA LYS A 395 -11.99 54.81 -19.31
C LYS A 395 -12.34 55.06 -20.78
N LEU A 396 -11.50 55.81 -21.49
CA LEU A 396 -11.71 56.06 -22.92
C LEU A 396 -11.55 54.76 -23.74
N TYR A 397 -10.54 53.96 -23.48
CA TYR A 397 -10.32 52.64 -24.14
C TYR A 397 -11.43 51.64 -23.81
N LEU A 398 -11.89 51.61 -22.55
CA LEU A 398 -13.03 50.77 -22.16
C LEU A 398 -14.31 51.13 -22.90
N GLY A 399 -14.53 52.44 -23.12
CA GLY A 399 -15.65 52.94 -23.93
C GLY A 399 -15.58 52.44 -25.38
N TYR A 400 -14.39 52.51 -26.04
CA TYR A 400 -14.21 51.99 -27.37
C TYR A 400 -14.36 50.46 -27.44
N LEU A 401 -13.87 49.72 -26.44
CA LEU A 401 -14.02 48.26 -26.35
C LEU A 401 -15.51 47.90 -26.23
N GLY A 402 -16.28 48.65 -25.39
CA GLY A 402 -17.72 48.44 -25.25
C GLY A 402 -18.46 48.66 -26.55
N LEU A 403 -18.11 49.70 -27.31
CA LEU A 403 -18.67 49.96 -28.65
C LEU A 403 -18.33 48.84 -29.65
N ALA A 404 -17.09 48.38 -29.68
CA ALA A 404 -16.66 47.29 -30.54
C ALA A 404 -17.36 45.98 -30.20
N LEU A 405 -17.52 45.64 -28.91
CA LEU A 405 -18.28 44.46 -28.48
C LEU A 405 -19.77 44.55 -28.81
N HIS A 406 -20.34 45.74 -28.69
CA HIS A 406 -21.73 46.00 -29.06
C HIS A 406 -21.93 45.81 -30.58
N GLN A 407 -21.02 46.33 -31.42
CA GLN A 407 -21.04 46.11 -32.85
C GLN A 407 -20.88 44.63 -33.22
N LEU A 408 -19.97 43.93 -32.56
CA LEU A 408 -19.78 42.47 -32.77
C LEU A 408 -21.04 41.70 -32.37
N TRP A 409 -21.70 42.09 -31.26
CA TRP A 409 -22.94 41.49 -30.82
C TRP A 409 -24.06 41.69 -31.88
N TYR A 410 -24.22 42.91 -32.37
CA TYR A 410 -25.20 43.20 -33.43
C TYR A 410 -24.92 42.43 -34.72
N TRP A 411 -23.66 42.30 -35.05
CA TRP A 411 -23.27 41.53 -36.25
C TRP A 411 -23.57 40.03 -36.05
N LEU A 412 -23.28 39.45 -34.89
CA LEU A 412 -23.60 38.05 -34.55
C LEU A 412 -25.12 37.77 -34.45
N THR A 413 -25.89 38.69 -33.90
CA THR A 413 -27.33 38.54 -33.76
C THR A 413 -28.09 38.89 -35.05
N GLY A 414 -27.51 39.65 -35.97
CA GLY A 414 -28.05 39.95 -37.29
C GLY A 414 -27.73 38.88 -38.34
N LEU A 415 -26.94 37.85 -37.96
CA LEU A 415 -26.65 36.67 -38.80
C LEU A 415 -27.52 35.46 -38.42
N LEU A 416 -28.35 35.57 -37.40
CA LEU A 416 -29.38 34.62 -36.98
C LEU A 416 -30.78 35.10 -37.42
#